data_6778a1328cc0d8b555fce69293c79093
#
_entry.id   6778a1328cc0d8b555fce69293c79093
#
_cell.length_a   1.000
_cell.length_b   1.000
_cell.length_c   1.000
_cell.angle_alpha   90.00
_cell.angle_beta   90.00
_cell.angle_gamma   90.00
#
_symmetry.space_group_name_H-M   'P 1'
#
loop_
_entity.id
_entity.type
_entity.pdbx_description
1 polymer ?
#
loop_
_entity_poly.entity_id
_entity_poly.type
_entity_poly.pdbx_seq_one_letter_code
_entity_poly.pdbx_strand_id
1 'polypeptide(L)'
;TGHTLDEEKRICVGMVFLPRTDYSEQEKCREIIEAALLEGNYYIYGWRQVPINPSVLGKIADQSRPEIAQVMFKKNENLKTNDLERDLFETRKKIEKVARNSQLKDFYICSFSSRSIVYKGMFLAEMLSEFYPDLNDKKLTSRFAVFHQRYSTNTFPSWDLAQPFRTLAHNGEINTLKGNINWMKIHEQDMSSSLFKNVKDLKPVIRSSSDSGALDNVFELLVHSGKLAPLIKLMMIPDAWSKRSKTVPKNHQDLFNFLNSTIEPW
;
A
#
# COMPACT_ATOMS: atom_id res chain seq x y z
N THR A 1 6.52 -8.70 -23.38
CA THR A 1 7.94 -8.73 -23.01
C THR A 1 8.71 -9.90 -23.65
N GLY A 2 8.04 -10.88 -24.31
CA GLY A 2 8.67 -12.03 -24.95
C GLY A 2 9.25 -13.10 -24.01
N HIS A 3 9.08 -12.96 -22.71
CA HIS A 3 9.50 -13.97 -21.74
C HIS A 3 8.44 -15.05 -21.57
N THR A 4 8.85 -16.32 -21.60
CA THR A 4 8.02 -17.45 -21.17
C THR A 4 7.91 -17.41 -19.65
N LEU A 5 6.67 -17.44 -19.14
CA LEU A 5 6.42 -17.51 -17.72
C LEU A 5 6.69 -18.93 -17.22
N ASP A 6 7.45 -19.03 -16.17
CA ASP A 6 7.66 -20.27 -15.43
C ASP A 6 6.40 -20.49 -14.58
N GLU A 7 5.53 -21.44 -14.96
CA GLU A 7 4.23 -21.68 -14.33
C GLU A 7 4.32 -21.99 -12.83
N GLU A 8 5.47 -22.46 -12.37
CA GLU A 8 5.70 -22.77 -10.95
C GLU A 8 6.06 -21.54 -10.09
N LYS A 9 6.48 -20.42 -10.70
CA LYS A 9 6.94 -19.23 -9.97
C LYS A 9 5.96 -18.08 -10.07
N ARG A 10 5.59 -17.55 -8.91
CA ARG A 10 4.65 -16.43 -8.82
C ARG A 10 5.27 -15.16 -9.39
N ILE A 11 4.54 -14.53 -10.31
CA ILE A 11 4.87 -13.19 -10.76
C ILE A 11 4.47 -12.18 -9.69
N CYS A 12 5.38 -11.28 -9.40
CA CYS A 12 5.14 -10.10 -8.59
C CYS A 12 5.01 -8.88 -9.51
N VAL A 13 4.13 -7.97 -9.13
CA VAL A 13 3.92 -6.72 -9.87
C VAL A 13 4.01 -5.53 -8.94
N GLY A 14 4.87 -4.58 -9.29
CA GLY A 14 4.88 -3.25 -8.70
C GLY A 14 4.08 -2.29 -9.57
N MET A 15 3.02 -1.66 -9.06
CA MET A 15 2.34 -0.53 -9.68
C MET A 15 2.92 0.76 -9.12
N VAL A 16 3.48 1.60 -9.98
CA VAL A 16 4.32 2.72 -9.55
C VAL A 16 3.87 4.01 -10.24
N PHE A 17 3.78 5.08 -9.46
CA PHE A 17 3.71 6.44 -9.93
C PHE A 17 5.13 7.03 -9.97
N LEU A 18 5.50 7.59 -11.10
CA LEU A 18 6.81 8.18 -11.38
C LEU A 18 6.65 9.65 -11.77
N PRO A 19 7.68 10.49 -11.60
CA PRO A 19 7.70 11.84 -12.15
C PRO A 19 7.36 11.83 -13.64
N ARG A 20 6.38 12.65 -14.07
CA ARG A 20 5.91 12.61 -15.46
C ARG A 20 6.83 13.35 -16.42
N THR A 21 7.32 14.51 -16.02
CA THR A 21 8.01 15.46 -16.89
C THR A 21 9.53 15.47 -16.71
N ASP A 22 10.01 14.99 -15.60
CA ASP A 22 11.45 14.87 -15.35
C ASP A 22 11.92 13.44 -15.63
N TYR A 23 12.44 13.23 -16.84
CA TYR A 23 12.94 11.93 -17.29
C TYR A 23 14.16 11.46 -16.48
N SER A 24 15.00 12.38 -15.98
CA SER A 24 16.16 12.02 -15.17
C SER A 24 15.73 11.48 -13.80
N GLU A 25 14.77 12.15 -13.15
CA GLU A 25 14.18 11.65 -11.90
C GLU A 25 13.40 10.35 -12.13
N GLN A 26 12.72 10.21 -13.27
CA GLN A 26 12.00 8.98 -13.63
C GLN A 26 12.95 7.78 -13.74
N GLU A 27 14.06 7.92 -14.45
CA GLU A 27 15.07 6.87 -14.56
C GLU A 27 15.72 6.55 -13.21
N LYS A 28 16.06 7.56 -12.42
CA LYS A 28 16.57 7.37 -11.06
C LYS A 28 15.58 6.58 -10.17
N CYS A 29 14.28 6.81 -10.30
CA CYS A 29 13.27 6.02 -9.60
C CYS A 29 13.30 4.55 -10.06
N ARG A 30 13.46 4.27 -11.36
CA ARG A 30 13.58 2.91 -11.90
C ARG A 30 14.84 2.22 -11.38
N GLU A 31 15.97 2.90 -11.44
CA GLU A 31 17.26 2.40 -10.93
C GLU A 31 17.18 2.00 -9.44
N ILE A 32 16.53 2.83 -8.60
CA ILE A 32 16.34 2.52 -7.17
C ILE A 32 15.50 1.25 -6.99
N ILE A 33 14.44 1.09 -7.77
CA ILE A 33 13.60 -0.11 -7.71
C ILE A 33 14.38 -1.34 -8.17
N GLU A 34 15.06 -1.26 -9.30
CA GLU A 34 15.83 -2.35 -9.88
C GLU A 34 16.98 -2.77 -8.96
N ALA A 35 17.73 -1.81 -8.42
CA ALA A 35 18.80 -2.10 -7.46
C ALA A 35 18.29 -2.85 -6.22
N ALA A 36 17.15 -2.43 -5.65
CA ALA A 36 16.56 -3.09 -4.50
C ALA A 36 16.03 -4.50 -4.84
N LEU A 37 15.47 -4.69 -6.04
CA LEU A 37 15.04 -5.99 -6.51
C LEU A 37 16.21 -6.94 -6.73
N LEU A 38 17.29 -6.49 -7.37
CA LEU A 38 18.50 -7.28 -7.61
C LEU A 38 19.16 -7.68 -6.28
N GLU A 39 19.31 -6.74 -5.35
CA GLU A 39 19.83 -7.01 -4.01
C GLU A 39 18.94 -7.99 -3.24
N GLY A 40 17.61 -7.92 -3.43
CA GLY A 40 16.64 -8.85 -2.90
C GLY A 40 16.60 -10.22 -3.59
N ASN A 41 17.52 -10.52 -4.52
CA ASN A 41 17.54 -11.76 -5.30
C ASN A 41 16.25 -11.99 -6.10
N TYR A 42 15.75 -10.94 -6.75
CA TYR A 42 14.64 -11.02 -7.69
C TYR A 42 15.15 -11.00 -9.13
N TYR A 43 14.46 -11.73 -10.01
CA TYR A 43 14.62 -11.63 -11.45
C TYR A 43 13.61 -10.63 -12.00
N ILE A 44 14.07 -9.65 -12.76
CA ILE A 44 13.24 -8.59 -13.34
C ILE A 44 12.90 -8.96 -14.78
N TYR A 45 11.60 -9.11 -15.09
CA TYR A 45 11.12 -9.33 -16.45
C TYR A 45 11.12 -8.05 -17.27
N GLY A 46 10.97 -6.91 -16.63
CA GLY A 46 10.99 -5.60 -17.27
C GLY A 46 9.86 -4.67 -16.80
N TRP A 47 9.79 -3.55 -17.49
CA TRP A 47 8.83 -2.50 -17.25
C TRP A 47 7.73 -2.47 -18.31
N ARG A 48 6.57 -2.07 -17.91
CA ARG A 48 5.44 -1.80 -18.79
C ARG A 48 4.87 -0.42 -18.43
N GLN A 49 4.76 0.44 -19.43
CA GLN A 49 3.94 1.63 -19.29
C GLN A 49 2.46 1.21 -19.23
N VAL A 50 1.73 1.67 -18.23
CA VAL A 50 0.30 1.35 -18.09
C VAL A 50 -0.49 2.17 -19.11
N PRO A 51 -1.29 1.55 -19.97
CA PRO A 51 -2.17 2.29 -20.86
C PRO A 51 -3.17 3.10 -20.08
N ILE A 52 -3.25 4.39 -20.38
CA ILE A 52 -4.20 5.32 -19.77
C ILE A 52 -4.85 6.20 -20.82
N ASN A 53 -6.06 6.67 -20.53
CA ASN A 53 -6.75 7.69 -21.31
C ASN A 53 -6.86 9.00 -20.51
N PRO A 54 -5.94 9.95 -20.70
CA PRO A 54 -5.96 11.20 -19.95
C PRO A 54 -7.13 12.13 -20.31
N SER A 55 -7.82 11.91 -21.43
CA SER A 55 -8.91 12.81 -21.88
C SER A 55 -10.11 12.84 -20.94
N VAL A 56 -10.24 11.85 -20.07
CA VAL A 56 -11.31 11.77 -19.06
C VAL A 56 -11.01 12.54 -17.79
N LEU A 57 -9.80 13.09 -17.67
CA LEU A 57 -9.37 13.82 -16.47
C LEU A 57 -9.81 15.28 -16.49
N GLY A 58 -10.14 15.80 -15.34
CA GLY A 58 -10.22 17.24 -15.13
C GLY A 58 -8.83 17.90 -15.16
N LYS A 59 -8.80 19.19 -15.49
CA LYS A 59 -7.56 19.97 -15.68
C LYS A 59 -6.56 19.83 -14.51
N ILE A 60 -7.01 19.91 -13.27
CA ILE A 60 -6.15 19.82 -12.08
C ILE A 60 -5.56 18.41 -11.95
N ALA A 61 -6.38 17.38 -12.16
CA ALA A 61 -5.95 16.00 -12.09
C ALA A 61 -4.91 15.67 -13.17
N ASP A 62 -5.10 16.16 -14.40
CA ASP A 62 -4.14 15.94 -15.48
C ASP A 62 -2.83 16.71 -15.27
N GLN A 63 -2.87 17.94 -14.74
CA GLN A 63 -1.66 18.71 -14.43
C GLN A 63 -0.75 18.00 -13.42
N SER A 64 -1.34 17.35 -12.41
CA SER A 64 -0.61 16.61 -11.36
C SER A 64 -0.47 15.12 -11.64
N ARG A 65 -0.90 14.64 -12.82
CA ARG A 65 -0.85 13.23 -13.18
C ARG A 65 0.58 12.71 -13.23
N PRO A 66 0.89 11.60 -12.53
CA PRO A 66 2.17 10.93 -12.65
C PRO A 66 2.30 10.16 -13.97
N GLU A 67 3.49 9.77 -14.32
CA GLU A 67 3.72 8.64 -15.22
C GLU A 67 3.38 7.35 -14.47
N ILE A 68 2.61 6.46 -15.09
CA ILE A 68 2.13 5.24 -14.44
C ILE A 68 2.78 4.02 -15.10
N ALA A 69 3.56 3.28 -14.32
CA ALA A 69 4.30 2.14 -14.81
C ALA A 69 4.11 0.90 -13.93
N GLN A 70 4.34 -0.26 -14.52
CA GLN A 70 4.42 -1.54 -13.84
C GLN A 70 5.81 -2.12 -14.01
N VAL A 71 6.40 -2.59 -12.91
CA VAL A 71 7.56 -3.48 -12.95
C VAL A 71 7.10 -4.90 -12.68
N MET A 72 7.51 -5.83 -13.52
CA MET A 72 7.19 -7.26 -13.41
C MET A 72 8.46 -8.03 -13.05
N PHE A 73 8.37 -8.85 -12.02
CA PHE A 73 9.51 -9.57 -11.48
C PHE A 73 9.09 -10.85 -10.76
N LYS A 74 10.05 -11.71 -10.42
CA LYS A 74 9.83 -12.90 -9.59
C LYS A 74 10.96 -13.07 -8.58
N LYS A 75 10.67 -13.71 -7.45
CA LYS A 75 11.70 -14.19 -6.53
C LYS A 75 12.41 -15.40 -7.14
N ASN A 76 13.73 -15.45 -7.06
CA ASN A 76 14.50 -16.60 -7.53
C ASN A 76 14.32 -17.82 -6.61
N GLU A 77 14.01 -17.60 -5.35
CA GLU A 77 13.74 -18.61 -4.34
C GLU A 77 12.24 -18.91 -4.21
N ASN A 78 11.90 -20.16 -3.90
CA ASN A 78 10.52 -20.54 -3.60
C ASN A 78 10.19 -20.23 -2.15
N LEU A 79 9.55 -19.09 -1.91
CA LEU A 79 9.04 -18.71 -0.61
C LEU A 79 7.55 -19.07 -0.45
N LYS A 80 7.13 -19.36 0.78
CA LYS A 80 5.69 -19.42 1.10
C LYS A 80 5.08 -18.04 0.85
N THR A 81 3.79 -18.01 0.51
CA THR A 81 3.10 -16.78 0.11
C THR A 81 3.27 -15.63 1.11
N ASN A 82 3.08 -15.90 2.41
CA ASN A 82 3.18 -14.85 3.42
C ASN A 82 4.62 -14.37 3.64
N ASP A 83 5.61 -15.25 3.46
CA ASP A 83 7.01 -14.89 3.56
C ASP A 83 7.44 -14.06 2.34
N LEU A 84 6.93 -14.40 1.14
CA LEU A 84 7.14 -13.60 -0.06
C LEU A 84 6.52 -12.20 0.08
N GLU A 85 5.27 -12.10 0.54
CA GLU A 85 4.62 -10.80 0.74
C GLU A 85 5.35 -9.94 1.79
N ARG A 86 5.90 -10.55 2.84
CA ARG A 86 6.75 -9.86 3.81
C ARG A 86 8.05 -9.37 3.20
N ASP A 87 8.73 -10.18 2.41
CA ASP A 87 9.95 -9.82 1.71
C ASP A 87 9.71 -8.67 0.70
N LEU A 88 8.57 -8.71 0.00
CA LEU A 88 8.12 -7.63 -0.88
C LEU A 88 7.83 -6.34 -0.10
N PHE A 89 7.19 -6.44 1.06
CA PHE A 89 6.94 -5.30 1.94
C PHE A 89 8.25 -4.65 2.39
N GLU A 90 9.24 -5.42 2.86
CA GLU A 90 10.55 -4.91 3.27
C GLU A 90 11.28 -4.27 2.09
N THR A 91 11.30 -4.93 0.93
CA THR A 91 11.92 -4.41 -0.31
C THR A 91 11.30 -3.08 -0.70
N ARG A 92 9.97 -2.97 -0.70
CA ARG A 92 9.27 -1.71 -0.97
C ARG A 92 9.60 -0.62 0.04
N LYS A 93 9.62 -0.94 1.34
CA LYS A 93 10.00 0.04 2.39
C LYS A 93 11.44 0.55 2.20
N LYS A 94 12.36 -0.31 1.78
CA LYS A 94 13.73 0.07 1.43
C LYS A 94 13.75 1.02 0.23
N ILE A 95 13.03 0.69 -0.85
CA ILE A 95 12.89 1.55 -2.03
C ILE A 95 12.36 2.94 -1.64
N GLU A 96 11.26 2.99 -0.90
CA GLU A 96 10.64 4.23 -0.43
C GLU A 96 11.58 5.07 0.45
N LYS A 97 12.43 4.42 1.25
CA LYS A 97 13.44 5.08 2.08
C LYS A 97 14.53 5.72 1.22
N VAL A 98 15.09 4.98 0.25
CA VAL A 98 16.12 5.47 -0.65
C VAL A 98 15.60 6.62 -1.49
N ALA A 99 14.42 6.49 -2.08
CA ALA A 99 13.79 7.54 -2.88
C ALA A 99 13.61 8.84 -2.09
N ARG A 100 13.14 8.75 -0.83
CA ARG A 100 13.00 9.90 0.04
C ARG A 100 14.34 10.56 0.38
N ASN A 101 15.35 9.77 0.71
CA ASN A 101 16.70 10.29 1.00
C ASN A 101 17.32 10.97 -0.24
N SER A 102 16.91 10.56 -1.43
CA SER A 102 17.26 11.19 -2.71
C SER A 102 16.39 12.37 -3.07
N GLN A 103 15.44 12.76 -2.19
CA GLN A 103 14.50 13.88 -2.37
C GLN A 103 13.65 13.78 -3.65
N LEU A 104 13.40 12.55 -4.15
CA LEU A 104 12.55 12.32 -5.30
C LEU A 104 11.10 12.67 -4.95
N LYS A 105 10.54 13.60 -5.70
CA LYS A 105 9.14 14.01 -5.61
C LYS A 105 8.30 13.16 -6.58
N ASP A 106 7.00 13.15 -6.35
CA ASP A 106 6.02 12.49 -7.23
C ASP A 106 6.29 10.98 -7.46
N PHE A 107 7.04 10.35 -6.55
CA PHE A 107 7.31 8.92 -6.53
C PHE A 107 6.43 8.22 -5.50
N TYR A 108 5.63 7.24 -5.95
CA TYR A 108 4.78 6.47 -5.07
C TYR A 108 4.57 5.04 -5.58
N ILE A 109 4.64 4.06 -4.71
CA ILE A 109 4.35 2.67 -5.03
C ILE A 109 2.93 2.33 -4.56
N CYS A 110 2.00 2.20 -5.51
CA CYS A 110 0.58 1.92 -5.23
C CYS A 110 0.38 0.51 -4.68
N SER A 111 1.06 -0.47 -5.28
CA SER A 111 1.10 -1.86 -4.84
C SER A 111 2.42 -2.51 -5.23
N PHE A 112 2.86 -3.50 -4.44
CA PHE A 112 4.09 -4.26 -4.68
C PHE A 112 3.88 -5.67 -4.12
N SER A 113 3.26 -6.56 -4.89
CA SER A 113 2.68 -7.80 -4.38
C SER A 113 2.65 -8.90 -5.45
N SER A 114 2.63 -10.15 -5.01
CA SER A 114 2.32 -11.32 -5.83
C SER A 114 0.83 -11.68 -5.85
N ARG A 115 -0.02 -10.94 -5.13
CA ARG A 115 -1.42 -11.29 -4.86
C ARG A 115 -2.43 -10.23 -5.28
N SER A 116 -2.04 -8.97 -5.26
CA SER A 116 -2.93 -7.84 -5.48
C SER A 116 -2.27 -6.76 -6.32
N ILE A 117 -3.09 -6.01 -7.03
CA ILE A 117 -2.68 -4.84 -7.79
C ILE A 117 -3.67 -3.70 -7.51
N VAL A 118 -3.15 -2.48 -7.38
CA VAL A 118 -3.96 -1.29 -7.08
C VAL A 118 -3.97 -0.36 -8.27
N TYR A 119 -5.13 -0.18 -8.88
CA TYR A 119 -5.43 0.87 -9.84
C TYR A 119 -6.14 2.02 -9.12
N LYS A 120 -5.57 3.20 -9.14
CA LYS A 120 -6.13 4.37 -8.45
C LYS A 120 -5.74 5.67 -9.12
N GLY A 121 -6.43 6.75 -8.80
CA GLY A 121 -6.10 8.07 -9.35
C GLY A 121 -7.12 9.15 -9.01
N MET A 122 -6.95 10.32 -9.61
CA MET A 122 -7.78 11.51 -9.43
C MET A 122 -8.81 11.63 -10.55
N PHE A 123 -9.86 10.83 -10.52
CA PHE A 123 -10.95 10.83 -11.48
C PHE A 123 -12.28 10.42 -10.81
N LEU A 124 -13.39 10.68 -11.49
CA LEU A 124 -14.69 10.21 -11.04
C LEU A 124 -14.79 8.69 -11.16
N ALA A 125 -15.54 8.05 -10.28
CA ALA A 125 -15.61 6.58 -10.20
C ALA A 125 -16.02 5.92 -11.53
N GLU A 126 -16.96 6.53 -12.25
CA GLU A 126 -17.42 6.10 -13.56
C GLU A 126 -16.33 6.14 -14.63
N MET A 127 -15.32 6.98 -14.47
CA MET A 127 -14.22 7.11 -15.42
C MET A 127 -13.09 6.09 -15.20
N LEU A 128 -13.15 5.26 -14.17
CA LEU A 128 -12.09 4.33 -13.80
C LEU A 128 -11.69 3.40 -14.95
N SER A 129 -12.66 2.77 -15.60
CA SER A 129 -12.42 1.83 -16.71
C SER A 129 -12.08 2.54 -18.02
N GLU A 130 -12.51 3.80 -18.21
CA GLU A 130 -12.11 4.60 -19.35
C GLU A 130 -10.67 5.11 -19.18
N PHE A 131 -10.29 5.51 -17.95
CA PHE A 131 -8.94 5.96 -17.65
C PHE A 131 -7.92 4.82 -17.73
N TYR A 132 -8.28 3.64 -17.23
CA TYR A 132 -7.45 2.42 -17.28
C TYR A 132 -8.04 1.37 -18.21
N PRO A 133 -7.73 1.38 -19.53
CA PRO A 133 -8.23 0.38 -20.48
C PRO A 133 -7.94 -1.07 -20.09
N ASP A 134 -6.88 -1.32 -19.31
CA ASP A 134 -6.57 -2.65 -18.76
C ASP A 134 -7.77 -3.27 -18.03
N LEU A 135 -8.58 -2.47 -17.34
CA LEU A 135 -9.73 -2.96 -16.58
C LEU A 135 -10.87 -3.48 -17.47
N ASN A 136 -10.86 -3.15 -18.76
CA ASN A 136 -11.80 -3.65 -19.76
C ASN A 136 -11.31 -4.93 -20.48
N ASP A 137 -10.07 -5.36 -20.24
CA ASP A 137 -9.54 -6.58 -20.83
C ASP A 137 -10.21 -7.81 -20.21
N LYS A 138 -10.88 -8.61 -21.04
CA LYS A 138 -11.54 -9.86 -20.64
C LYS A 138 -10.60 -10.89 -20.00
N LYS A 139 -9.30 -10.76 -20.20
CA LYS A 139 -8.28 -11.60 -19.59
C LYS A 139 -7.93 -11.17 -18.16
N LEU A 140 -8.27 -9.93 -17.77
CA LEU A 140 -8.09 -9.46 -16.41
C LEU A 140 -9.19 -10.06 -15.54
N THR A 141 -8.85 -11.09 -14.78
CA THR A 141 -9.76 -11.77 -13.87
C THR A 141 -9.30 -11.61 -12.43
N SER A 142 -10.25 -11.46 -11.51
CA SER A 142 -9.99 -11.39 -10.08
C SER A 142 -11.06 -12.12 -9.30
N ARG A 143 -10.71 -12.65 -8.12
CA ARG A 143 -11.70 -13.28 -7.21
C ARG A 143 -12.63 -12.25 -6.56
N PHE A 144 -12.12 -11.06 -6.30
CA PHE A 144 -12.87 -9.93 -5.75
C PHE A 144 -12.15 -8.62 -6.08
N ALA A 145 -12.86 -7.52 -5.96
CA ALA A 145 -12.30 -6.18 -6.04
C ALA A 145 -12.73 -5.36 -4.83
N VAL A 146 -11.79 -4.63 -4.23
CA VAL A 146 -12.06 -3.60 -3.24
C VAL A 146 -11.95 -2.26 -3.94
N PHE A 147 -12.97 -1.42 -3.81
CA PHE A 147 -12.99 -0.12 -4.47
C PHE A 147 -13.43 0.99 -3.51
N HIS A 148 -13.01 2.20 -3.82
CA HIS A 148 -13.38 3.41 -3.10
C HIS A 148 -13.44 4.59 -4.08
N GLN A 149 -14.41 5.49 -3.91
CA GLN A 149 -14.60 6.59 -4.87
C GLN A 149 -14.36 7.98 -4.25
N ARG A 150 -13.90 8.06 -3.03
CA ARG A 150 -13.67 9.33 -2.34
C ARG A 150 -12.28 9.42 -1.76
N TYR A 151 -11.83 10.64 -1.55
CA TYR A 151 -10.63 10.98 -0.78
C TYR A 151 -10.97 11.18 0.69
N SER A 152 -9.95 11.20 1.57
CA SER A 152 -10.11 11.72 2.92
C SER A 152 -10.51 13.20 2.85
N THR A 153 -11.48 13.59 3.69
CA THR A 153 -12.00 14.98 3.72
C THR A 153 -11.00 15.96 4.30
N ASN A 154 -9.98 15.49 5.02
CA ASN A 154 -9.04 16.30 5.78
C ASN A 154 -7.72 16.60 5.03
N THR A 155 -7.59 16.20 3.76
CA THR A 155 -6.37 16.40 2.96
C THR A 155 -6.72 16.97 1.58
N PHE A 156 -5.78 17.73 1.00
CA PHE A 156 -5.89 18.06 -0.42
C PHE A 156 -5.78 16.77 -1.24
N PRO A 157 -6.66 16.59 -2.23
CA PRO A 157 -6.59 15.44 -3.13
C PRO A 157 -5.26 15.38 -3.86
N SER A 158 -4.64 14.21 -3.87
CA SER A 158 -3.44 13.91 -4.66
C SER A 158 -3.48 12.46 -5.14
N TRP A 159 -2.70 12.13 -6.17
CA TRP A 159 -2.72 10.80 -6.78
C TRP A 159 -2.34 9.68 -5.82
N ASP A 160 -1.37 9.92 -4.96
CA ASP A 160 -0.90 8.96 -3.94
C ASP A 160 -1.92 8.76 -2.81
N LEU A 161 -2.71 9.80 -2.49
CA LEU A 161 -3.74 9.75 -1.44
C LEU A 161 -5.09 9.21 -1.91
N ALA A 162 -5.27 8.96 -3.20
CA ALA A 162 -6.46 8.26 -3.69
C ALA A 162 -6.57 6.87 -3.04
N GLN A 163 -7.78 6.49 -2.64
CA GLN A 163 -8.06 5.14 -2.15
C GLN A 163 -8.42 4.20 -3.32
N PRO A 164 -8.25 2.87 -3.19
CA PRO A 164 -7.79 2.18 -1.99
C PRO A 164 -6.30 2.39 -1.72
N PHE A 165 -5.91 2.25 -0.46
CA PHE A 165 -4.52 2.08 -0.07
C PHE A 165 -4.09 0.63 -0.29
N ARG A 166 -2.97 0.19 0.31
CA ARG A 166 -2.42 -1.16 0.05
C ARG A 166 -3.19 -2.25 0.77
N THR A 167 -3.70 -1.96 1.96
CA THR A 167 -4.38 -2.93 2.83
C THR A 167 -5.81 -2.55 3.17
N LEU A 168 -6.21 -1.31 2.96
CA LEU A 168 -7.55 -0.86 3.33
C LEU A 168 -8.16 0.17 2.37
N ALA A 169 -9.48 0.27 2.46
CA ALA A 169 -10.31 1.34 1.92
C ALA A 169 -11.45 1.59 2.90
N HIS A 170 -11.65 2.85 3.33
CA HIS A 170 -12.69 3.17 4.31
C HIS A 170 -13.18 4.62 4.20
N ASN A 171 -14.35 4.89 4.74
CA ASN A 171 -14.98 6.22 4.81
C ASN A 171 -14.86 6.86 6.20
N GLY A 172 -14.14 6.25 7.12
CA GLY A 172 -13.99 6.78 8.47
C GLY A 172 -13.08 8.01 8.51
N GLU A 173 -13.22 8.77 9.58
CA GLU A 173 -12.34 9.88 9.95
C GLU A 173 -11.61 9.53 11.25
N ILE A 174 -10.30 9.75 11.29
CA ILE A 174 -9.45 9.42 12.44
C ILE A 174 -9.06 10.71 13.15
N ASN A 175 -9.81 11.05 14.19
CA ASN A 175 -9.61 12.29 14.93
C ASN A 175 -8.41 12.25 15.88
N THR A 176 -7.88 11.06 16.18
CA THR A 176 -6.74 10.80 17.08
C THR A 176 -5.39 10.81 16.36
N LEU A 177 -5.34 11.13 15.08
CA LEU A 177 -4.17 11.00 14.20
C LEU A 177 -2.87 11.55 14.81
N LYS A 178 -2.90 12.75 15.42
CA LYS A 178 -1.70 13.36 16.00
C LYS A 178 -1.15 12.55 17.18
N GLY A 179 -2.04 12.05 18.03
CA GLY A 179 -1.68 11.15 19.13
C GLY A 179 -1.08 9.84 18.61
N ASN A 180 -1.75 9.22 17.66
CA ASN A 180 -1.32 7.96 17.04
C ASN A 180 0.04 8.07 16.38
N ILE A 181 0.31 9.17 15.66
CA ILE A 181 1.63 9.43 15.07
C ILE A 181 2.70 9.57 16.17
N ASN A 182 2.42 10.27 17.26
CA ASN A 182 3.37 10.44 18.34
C ASN A 182 3.66 9.11 19.06
N TRP A 183 2.63 8.31 19.34
CA TRP A 183 2.80 6.97 19.91
C TRP A 183 3.62 6.08 18.99
N MET A 184 3.37 6.10 17.69
CA MET A 184 4.15 5.31 16.75
C MET A 184 5.62 5.74 16.73
N LYS A 185 5.93 7.05 16.77
CA LYS A 185 7.32 7.54 16.84
C LYS A 185 8.05 7.05 18.10
N ILE A 186 7.36 6.96 19.24
CA ILE A 186 7.94 6.41 20.46
C ILE A 186 8.17 4.91 20.30
N HIS A 187 7.17 4.19 19.82
CA HIS A 187 7.27 2.74 19.59
C HIS A 187 8.40 2.38 18.60
N GLU A 188 8.63 3.19 17.58
CA GLU A 188 9.70 2.98 16.62
C GLU A 188 11.10 2.94 17.25
N GLN A 189 11.33 3.57 18.40
CA GLN A 189 12.64 3.58 19.06
C GLN A 189 13.05 2.17 19.47
N ASP A 190 12.14 1.41 20.08
CA ASP A 190 12.37 0.07 20.60
C ASP A 190 11.83 -1.05 19.70
N MET A 191 11.31 -0.69 18.52
CA MET A 191 10.72 -1.65 17.60
C MET A 191 11.74 -2.68 17.15
N SER A 192 11.46 -3.95 17.43
CA SER A 192 12.25 -5.10 17.04
C SER A 192 11.36 -6.26 16.57
N SER A 193 11.86 -7.10 15.70
CA SER A 193 11.17 -8.31 15.26
C SER A 193 12.15 -9.28 14.60
N SER A 194 12.04 -10.54 14.92
CA SER A 194 12.79 -11.62 14.27
C SER A 194 12.29 -11.98 12.87
N LEU A 195 11.12 -11.46 12.49
CA LEU A 195 10.50 -11.74 11.19
C LEU A 195 11.00 -10.82 10.07
N PHE A 196 11.57 -9.66 10.43
CA PHE A 196 12.10 -8.70 9.47
C PHE A 196 13.61 -8.75 9.41
N LYS A 197 14.16 -8.68 8.20
CA LYS A 197 15.62 -8.70 7.98
C LYS A 197 16.29 -7.43 8.51
N ASN A 198 15.63 -6.28 8.29
CA ASN A 198 16.15 -4.99 8.71
C ASN A 198 15.03 -4.02 9.16
N VAL A 199 14.75 -4.02 10.44
CA VAL A 199 13.75 -3.13 11.04
C VAL A 199 14.03 -1.64 10.80
N LYS A 200 15.30 -1.24 10.60
CA LYS A 200 15.67 0.17 10.34
C LYS A 200 15.11 0.69 9.01
N ASP A 201 14.88 -0.18 8.03
CA ASP A 201 14.32 0.22 6.73
C ASP A 201 12.81 0.44 6.78
N LEU A 202 12.15 -0.09 7.81
CA LEU A 202 10.73 0.10 8.04
C LEU A 202 10.40 1.49 8.62
N LYS A 203 11.39 2.16 9.22
CA LYS A 203 11.22 3.46 9.90
C LYS A 203 11.39 4.64 8.93
N PRO A 204 10.61 5.72 9.06
CA PRO A 204 9.42 5.81 9.88
C PRO A 204 8.31 4.92 9.33
N VAL A 205 7.49 4.37 10.22
CA VAL A 205 6.37 3.50 9.84
C VAL A 205 5.32 4.30 9.09
N ILE A 206 4.88 5.40 9.69
CA ILE A 206 3.89 6.31 9.09
C ILE A 206 4.62 7.24 8.12
N ARG A 207 4.21 7.16 6.85
CA ARG A 207 4.77 7.95 5.74
C ARG A 207 3.71 8.77 5.01
N SER A 208 2.44 8.50 5.29
CA SER A 208 1.33 9.24 4.68
C SER A 208 1.03 10.53 5.43
N SER A 209 0.56 11.52 4.69
CA SER A 209 0.04 12.77 5.24
C SER A 209 -1.45 12.69 5.60
N SER A 210 -2.17 11.66 5.13
CA SER A 210 -3.58 11.46 5.45
C SER A 210 -3.75 10.51 6.64
N ASP A 211 -4.86 10.65 7.35
CA ASP A 211 -5.28 9.78 8.44
C ASP A 211 -5.41 8.33 7.98
N SER A 212 -6.14 8.11 6.91
CA SER A 212 -6.36 6.80 6.31
C SER A 212 -5.07 6.15 5.83
N GLY A 213 -4.17 6.93 5.23
CA GLY A 213 -2.86 6.44 4.80
C GLY A 213 -1.93 6.13 5.97
N ALA A 214 -2.04 6.87 7.07
CA ALA A 214 -1.31 6.58 8.30
C ALA A 214 -1.79 5.26 8.92
N LEU A 215 -3.11 5.06 9.01
CA LEU A 215 -3.72 3.81 9.45
C LEU A 215 -3.27 2.63 8.58
N ASP A 216 -3.32 2.79 7.24
CA ASP A 216 -2.86 1.76 6.28
C ASP A 216 -1.40 1.36 6.54
N ASN A 217 -0.52 2.33 6.78
CA ASN A 217 0.89 2.06 7.04
C ASN A 217 1.11 1.21 8.31
N VAL A 218 0.38 1.50 9.38
CA VAL A 218 0.49 0.74 10.63
C VAL A 218 -0.17 -0.63 10.51
N PHE A 219 -1.35 -0.68 9.88
CA PHE A 219 -2.06 -1.94 9.63
C PHE A 219 -1.18 -2.90 8.80
N GLU A 220 -0.59 -2.41 7.73
CA GLU A 220 0.30 -3.18 6.85
C GLU A 220 1.51 -3.73 7.62
N LEU A 221 2.17 -2.91 8.45
CA LEU A 221 3.28 -3.34 9.31
C LEU A 221 2.86 -4.49 10.22
N LEU A 222 1.72 -4.37 10.90
CA LEU A 222 1.24 -5.38 11.83
C LEU A 222 0.88 -6.70 11.14
N VAL A 223 0.29 -6.65 9.94
CA VAL A 223 0.01 -7.85 9.13
C VAL A 223 1.33 -8.54 8.77
N HIS A 224 2.32 -7.81 8.27
CA HIS A 224 3.62 -8.39 7.90
C HIS A 224 4.46 -8.81 9.11
N SER A 225 4.15 -8.30 10.31
CA SER A 225 4.73 -8.82 11.57
C SER A 225 4.12 -10.15 12.02
N GLY A 226 3.30 -10.80 11.18
CA GLY A 226 2.74 -12.13 11.42
C GLY A 226 1.44 -12.16 12.22
N LYS A 227 0.85 -11.01 12.52
CA LYS A 227 -0.46 -10.94 13.21
C LYS A 227 -1.60 -11.18 12.22
N LEU A 228 -2.69 -11.76 12.72
CA LEU A 228 -3.89 -11.99 11.89
C LEU A 228 -4.60 -10.65 11.61
N ALA A 229 -4.89 -10.37 10.35
CA ALA A 229 -5.56 -9.14 9.93
C ALA A 229 -6.90 -8.86 10.68
N PRO A 230 -7.79 -9.85 10.93
CA PRO A 230 -8.99 -9.60 11.73
C PRO A 230 -8.68 -9.17 13.17
N LEU A 231 -7.64 -9.74 13.80
CA LEU A 231 -7.23 -9.33 15.14
C LEU A 231 -6.68 -7.90 15.13
N ILE A 232 -5.88 -7.55 14.14
CA ILE A 232 -5.36 -6.18 13.99
C ILE A 232 -6.51 -5.18 13.84
N LYS A 233 -7.52 -5.50 13.00
CA LYS A 233 -8.71 -4.66 12.85
C LYS A 233 -9.41 -4.44 14.19
N LEU A 234 -9.60 -5.49 14.97
CA LEU A 234 -10.24 -5.40 16.29
C LEU A 234 -9.42 -4.58 17.30
N MET A 235 -8.09 -4.67 17.21
CA MET A 235 -7.18 -3.90 18.08
C MET A 235 -7.16 -2.41 17.72
N MET A 236 -7.07 -2.10 16.43
CA MET A 236 -6.92 -0.72 15.95
C MET A 236 -8.26 0.01 15.85
N ILE A 237 -9.30 -0.70 15.41
CA ILE A 237 -10.64 -0.14 15.19
C ILE A 237 -11.64 -1.09 15.83
N PRO A 238 -11.79 -1.05 17.17
CA PRO A 238 -12.79 -1.87 17.87
C PRO A 238 -14.19 -1.46 17.44
N ASP A 239 -15.09 -2.43 17.38
CA ASP A 239 -16.49 -2.14 17.08
C ASP A 239 -17.11 -1.36 18.24
N ALA A 240 -17.86 -0.30 17.92
CA ALA A 240 -18.64 0.43 18.91
C ALA A 240 -19.75 -0.49 19.46
N TRP A 241 -19.72 -0.76 20.75
CA TRP A 241 -20.74 -1.52 21.43
C TRP A 241 -21.14 -0.85 22.75
N SER A 242 -22.35 -1.10 23.19
CA SER A 242 -22.82 -0.66 24.50
C SER A 242 -23.33 -1.85 25.31
N LYS A 243 -23.37 -1.71 26.63
CA LYS A 243 -23.97 -2.71 27.52
C LYS A 243 -25.42 -3.06 27.19
N ARG A 244 -26.09 -2.23 26.38
CA ARG A 244 -27.45 -2.45 25.89
C ARG A 244 -27.48 -3.30 24.60
N SER A 245 -26.35 -3.49 23.93
CA SER A 245 -26.27 -4.32 22.72
C SER A 245 -26.32 -5.79 23.10
N LYS A 246 -27.46 -6.43 22.88
CA LYS A 246 -27.68 -7.87 23.12
C LYS A 246 -27.04 -8.75 22.05
N THR A 247 -26.46 -8.18 20.99
CA THR A 247 -25.99 -8.89 19.81
C THR A 247 -24.53 -9.28 19.89
N VAL A 248 -23.74 -8.69 20.79
CA VAL A 248 -22.32 -8.99 20.93
C VAL A 248 -22.10 -10.12 21.94
N PRO A 249 -21.50 -11.24 21.56
CA PRO A 249 -21.19 -12.35 22.48
C PRO A 249 -20.31 -11.88 23.66
N LYS A 250 -20.48 -12.53 24.82
CA LYS A 250 -19.78 -12.12 26.06
C LYS A 250 -18.25 -12.14 25.91
N ASN A 251 -17.70 -13.15 25.29
CA ASN A 251 -16.26 -13.27 25.02
C ASN A 251 -15.72 -12.14 24.12
N HIS A 252 -16.52 -11.64 23.17
CA HIS A 252 -16.15 -10.46 22.38
C HIS A 252 -16.17 -9.19 23.21
N GLN A 253 -17.17 -9.04 24.08
CA GLN A 253 -17.23 -7.89 25.01
C GLN A 253 -16.00 -7.86 25.95
N ASP A 254 -15.62 -9.01 26.48
CA ASP A 254 -14.46 -9.13 27.38
C ASP A 254 -13.15 -8.79 26.61
N LEU A 255 -13.01 -9.27 25.35
CA LEU A 255 -11.90 -8.89 24.49
C LEU A 255 -11.84 -7.39 24.23
N PHE A 256 -12.96 -6.77 23.86
CA PHE A 256 -13.01 -5.31 23.63
C PHE A 256 -12.70 -4.51 24.89
N ASN A 257 -13.21 -4.91 26.05
CA ASN A 257 -12.88 -4.27 27.31
C ASN A 257 -11.38 -4.36 27.61
N PHE A 258 -10.77 -5.53 27.39
CA PHE A 258 -9.33 -5.72 27.56
C PHE A 258 -8.54 -4.83 26.58
N LEU A 259 -8.87 -4.85 25.30
CA LEU A 259 -8.20 -4.06 24.27
C LEU A 259 -8.31 -2.55 24.56
N ASN A 260 -9.50 -2.06 24.91
CA ASN A 260 -9.73 -0.65 25.23
C ASN A 260 -9.02 -0.19 26.52
N SER A 261 -8.66 -1.12 27.41
CA SER A 261 -7.88 -0.80 28.62
C SER A 261 -6.36 -0.82 28.39
N THR A 262 -5.90 -1.40 27.29
CA THR A 262 -4.47 -1.64 27.03
C THR A 262 -3.95 -0.97 25.75
N ILE A 263 -4.82 -0.61 24.84
CA ILE A 263 -4.50 -0.04 23.52
C ILE A 263 -5.38 1.18 23.29
N GLU A 264 -4.76 2.28 22.88
CA GLU A 264 -5.51 3.43 22.38
C GLU A 264 -5.94 3.14 20.94
N PRO A 265 -7.25 3.10 20.64
CA PRO A 265 -7.73 2.81 19.27
C PRO A 265 -7.41 3.96 18.31
N TRP A 266 -7.32 3.59 17.07
CA TRP A 266 -7.11 4.52 15.94
C TRP A 266 -8.42 5.20 15.55
#